data_894b67ee7fa01abd97a2c2a8005ec7ee
#
_entry.id   894b67ee7fa01abd97a2c2a8005ec7ee
#
_cell.length_a   1.000
_cell.length_b   1.000
_cell.length_c   1.000
_cell.angle_alpha   90.00
_cell.angle_beta   90.00
_cell.angle_gamma   90.00
#
_symmetry.space_group_name_H-M   'P 1'
#
loop_
_entity.id
_entity.type
_entity.pdbx_description
1 polymer ?
#
loop_
_entity_poly.entity_id
_entity_poly.type
_entity_poly.pdbx_seq_one_letter_code
_entity_poly.pdbx_strand_id
1 'polypeptide(L)'
;MLFRAIIAPLGICLSMASSSFAADLVEAPPPVAPTWTIAIEGSPEFYAIDNGSNRARSLADTYFKFSVSHNFDDNFVGGIFIQPYFKTGGKSQYYGEASLGYKIKLSDSFTLTPSVALGYTWKDTGIIKDADANASVPYYALYLAGDWKLSKQWTWNVFNLRYRNAFNTTWETPKLATGVTYNIDSTNAVYASVGYSWKKIDTTSAPYDDLAGDKLNIAIGYKHSL
;
A
#
# COMPACT_ATOMS: atom_id res chain seq x y z
N MET A 1 25.34 -7.25 14.83
CA MET A 1 25.88 -5.96 15.28
C MET A 1 26.03 -5.01 14.09
N LEU A 2 24.92 -4.66 13.38
CA LEU A 2 24.96 -3.89 12.12
C LEU A 2 23.70 -3.03 11.90
N PHE A 3 23.03 -2.57 12.98
CA PHE A 3 21.78 -1.81 12.89
C PHE A 3 21.86 -0.36 13.38
N ARG A 4 23.08 0.21 13.52
CA ARG A 4 23.27 1.59 14.05
C ARG A 4 23.56 2.67 13.01
N ALA A 5 23.55 2.36 11.71
CA ALA A 5 24.04 3.30 10.69
C ALA A 5 22.97 3.93 9.76
N ILE A 6 21.69 3.64 9.92
CA ILE A 6 20.64 4.08 8.94
C ILE A 6 19.76 5.24 9.46
N ILE A 7 19.86 5.63 10.72
CA ILE A 7 18.99 6.69 11.28
C ILE A 7 19.59 8.11 11.15
N ALA A 8 20.86 8.26 10.81
CA ALA A 8 21.51 9.56 10.74
C ALA A 8 21.16 10.45 9.51
N PRO A 9 20.77 9.98 8.34
CA PRO A 9 20.53 10.88 7.20
C PRO A 9 19.12 11.50 7.13
N LEU A 10 18.14 11.04 7.91
CA LEU A 10 16.78 11.60 7.84
C LEU A 10 16.61 12.92 8.59
N GLY A 11 17.52 13.23 9.52
CA GLY A 11 17.47 14.44 10.34
C GLY A 11 18.00 15.71 9.66
N ILE A 12 18.71 15.61 8.55
CA ILE A 12 19.42 16.73 7.92
C ILE A 12 18.58 17.43 6.83
N CYS A 13 17.54 16.79 6.31
CA CYS A 13 16.72 17.40 5.26
C CYS A 13 15.61 18.34 5.75
N LEU A 14 15.37 18.45 7.04
CA LEU A 14 14.29 19.32 7.57
C LEU A 14 14.73 20.75 7.95
N SER A 15 16.02 21.09 7.89
CA SER A 15 16.52 22.38 8.37
C SER A 15 16.91 23.42 7.33
N MET A 16 16.61 23.19 6.05
CA MET A 16 16.98 24.14 4.96
C MET A 16 15.83 24.77 4.19
N ALA A 17 14.66 24.90 4.78
CA ALA A 17 13.53 25.57 4.11
C ALA A 17 13.08 26.83 4.88
N SER A 18 14.03 27.70 5.25
CA SER A 18 13.71 29.06 5.71
C SER A 18 14.50 30.10 4.92
N SER A 19 14.19 30.22 3.64
CA SER A 19 14.50 31.44 2.89
C SER A 19 13.18 32.14 2.59
N SER A 20 12.99 33.26 3.29
CA SER A 20 11.93 34.21 3.06
C SER A 20 12.02 34.78 1.64
N PHE A 21 11.15 34.31 0.76
CA PHE A 21 10.79 35.07 -0.42
C PHE A 21 9.58 35.95 -0.06
N ALA A 22 9.80 37.25 0.00
CA ALA A 22 8.72 38.21 -0.15
C ALA A 22 8.25 38.08 -1.60
N ALA A 23 7.27 37.23 -1.84
CA ALA A 23 6.58 37.13 -3.09
C ALA A 23 5.40 38.08 -3.07
N ASP A 24 5.22 38.85 -4.16
CA ASP A 24 4.01 39.57 -4.47
C ASP A 24 2.79 38.72 -4.07
N LEU A 25 1.81 39.37 -3.43
CA LEU A 25 0.52 38.75 -3.09
C LEU A 25 -0.22 38.39 -4.39
N VAL A 26 0.24 37.35 -5.05
CA VAL A 26 -0.58 36.65 -6.03
C VAL A 26 -1.67 35.96 -5.19
N GLU A 27 -2.90 36.41 -5.41
CA GLU A 27 -4.08 35.81 -4.77
C GLU A 27 -3.98 34.30 -4.93
N ALA A 28 -3.85 33.59 -3.80
CA ALA A 28 -3.70 32.15 -3.82
C ALA A 28 -4.89 31.56 -4.57
N PRO A 29 -4.68 30.62 -5.50
CA PRO A 29 -5.80 29.98 -6.19
C PRO A 29 -6.76 29.45 -5.13
N PRO A 30 -8.09 29.54 -5.36
CA PRO A 30 -9.07 29.04 -4.41
C PRO A 30 -8.75 27.61 -4.02
N PRO A 31 -8.83 27.26 -2.73
CA PRO A 31 -8.51 25.91 -2.28
C PRO A 31 -9.35 24.90 -3.08
N VAL A 32 -8.67 23.88 -3.61
CA VAL A 32 -9.35 22.80 -4.32
C VAL A 32 -10.32 22.16 -3.35
N ALA A 33 -11.59 22.05 -3.75
CA ALA A 33 -12.61 21.44 -2.91
C ALA A 33 -12.17 20.02 -2.51
N PRO A 34 -12.28 19.64 -1.25
CA PRO A 34 -11.94 18.30 -0.79
C PRO A 34 -12.73 17.27 -1.58
N THR A 35 -12.03 16.30 -2.17
CA THR A 35 -12.66 15.25 -2.96
C THR A 35 -12.55 13.92 -2.27
N TRP A 36 -13.65 13.19 -2.24
CA TRP A 36 -13.69 11.81 -1.80
C TRP A 36 -13.49 10.89 -2.98
N THR A 37 -12.77 9.80 -2.78
CA THR A 37 -12.64 8.74 -3.78
C THR A 37 -12.94 7.40 -3.13
N ILE A 38 -13.84 6.65 -3.76
CA ILE A 38 -14.16 5.27 -3.40
C ILE A 38 -13.50 4.38 -4.44
N ALA A 39 -12.87 3.28 -4.01
CA ALA A 39 -12.30 2.32 -4.94
C ALA A 39 -12.57 0.88 -4.52
N ILE A 40 -12.68 0.02 -5.53
CA ILE A 40 -12.76 -1.43 -5.40
C ILE A 40 -11.66 -2.06 -6.25
N GLU A 41 -11.01 -3.08 -5.71
CA GLU A 41 -9.93 -3.80 -6.37
C GLU A 41 -10.08 -5.30 -6.14
N GLY A 42 -9.80 -6.09 -7.15
CA GLY A 42 -9.66 -7.54 -7.06
C GLY A 42 -8.26 -7.97 -7.52
N SER A 43 -7.67 -8.94 -6.85
CA SER A 43 -6.33 -9.42 -7.19
C SER A 43 -6.14 -10.89 -6.84
N PRO A 44 -5.83 -11.75 -7.80
CA PRO A 44 -5.17 -13.02 -7.54
C PRO A 44 -3.71 -12.80 -7.15
N GLU A 45 -3.22 -13.59 -6.21
CA GLU A 45 -1.81 -13.67 -5.83
C GLU A 45 -1.27 -15.07 -6.14
N PHE A 46 -0.08 -15.14 -6.72
CA PHE A 46 0.59 -16.38 -7.11
C PHE A 46 1.89 -16.51 -6.34
N TYR A 47 2.27 -17.73 -5.97
CA TYR A 47 3.61 -17.98 -5.44
C TYR A 47 4.67 -17.69 -6.51
N ALA A 48 5.61 -16.82 -6.21
CA ALA A 48 6.64 -16.39 -7.17
C ALA A 48 7.81 -17.37 -7.25
N ILE A 49 8.16 -18.00 -6.13
CA ILE A 49 9.32 -18.89 -5.98
C ILE A 49 8.84 -20.25 -5.44
N ASP A 50 9.44 -21.32 -5.94
CA ASP A 50 9.28 -22.66 -5.40
C ASP A 50 10.22 -22.84 -4.20
N ASN A 51 9.68 -22.87 -3.01
CA ASN A 51 10.41 -23.11 -1.77
C ASN A 51 10.67 -24.62 -1.52
N GLY A 52 10.76 -25.43 -2.57
CA GLY A 52 10.91 -26.88 -2.46
C GLY A 52 9.58 -27.63 -2.28
N SER A 53 8.44 -26.93 -2.37
CA SER A 53 7.10 -27.50 -2.20
C SER A 53 6.33 -27.65 -3.52
N ASN A 54 6.96 -27.46 -4.67
CA ASN A 54 6.36 -27.46 -6.03
C ASN A 54 5.16 -26.50 -6.18
N ARG A 55 5.14 -25.40 -5.42
CA ARG A 55 4.05 -24.42 -5.44
C ARG A 55 4.31 -23.20 -6.33
N ALA A 56 5.47 -23.14 -6.99
CA ALA A 56 5.78 -22.02 -7.88
C ALA A 56 4.69 -21.85 -8.93
N ARG A 57 4.25 -20.59 -9.12
CA ARG A 57 3.19 -20.20 -10.07
C ARG A 57 1.79 -20.70 -9.74
N SER A 58 1.59 -21.41 -8.63
CA SER A 58 0.24 -21.77 -8.20
C SER A 58 -0.46 -20.57 -7.54
N LEU A 59 -1.79 -20.57 -7.61
CA LEU A 59 -2.61 -19.57 -6.93
C LEU A 59 -2.43 -19.72 -5.42
N ALA A 60 -1.97 -18.65 -4.78
CA ALA A 60 -1.79 -18.60 -3.34
C ALA A 60 -3.05 -18.10 -2.64
N ASP A 61 -3.49 -16.91 -3.05
CA ASP A 61 -4.60 -16.19 -2.45
C ASP A 61 -5.35 -15.40 -3.53
N THR A 62 -6.58 -14.99 -3.20
CA THR A 62 -7.29 -13.96 -3.93
C THR A 62 -7.78 -12.94 -2.92
N TYR A 63 -7.64 -11.66 -3.19
CA TYR A 63 -8.21 -10.64 -2.33
C TYR A 63 -9.13 -9.68 -3.07
N PHE A 64 -10.03 -9.10 -2.31
CA PHE A 64 -10.73 -7.87 -2.69
C PHE A 64 -10.31 -6.76 -1.75
N LYS A 65 -10.28 -5.53 -2.25
CA LYS A 65 -9.96 -4.35 -1.45
C LYS A 65 -11.01 -3.29 -1.71
N PHE A 66 -11.59 -2.80 -0.64
CA PHE A 66 -12.52 -1.67 -0.64
C PHE A 66 -11.83 -0.52 0.07
N SER A 67 -11.74 0.63 -0.56
CA SER A 67 -11.06 1.78 0.01
C SER A 67 -11.84 3.07 -0.20
N VAL A 68 -11.68 3.96 0.77
CA VAL A 68 -12.17 5.34 0.69
C VAL A 68 -10.98 6.23 1.01
N SER A 69 -10.77 7.25 0.20
CA SER A 69 -9.74 8.26 0.43
C SER A 69 -10.31 9.66 0.30
N HIS A 70 -9.65 10.62 0.93
CA HIS A 70 -10.03 12.02 0.95
C HIS A 70 -8.80 12.90 0.78
N ASN A 71 -8.87 13.85 -0.15
CA ASN A 71 -7.90 14.93 -0.23
C ASN A 71 -8.35 16.05 0.71
N PHE A 72 -7.63 16.27 1.80
CA PHE A 72 -7.93 17.34 2.75
C PHE A 72 -7.56 18.71 2.16
N ASP A 73 -6.53 18.72 1.34
CA ASP A 73 -6.06 19.87 0.56
C ASP A 73 -5.26 19.37 -0.67
N ASP A 74 -4.53 20.26 -1.32
CA ASP A 74 -3.73 19.91 -2.50
C ASP A 74 -2.62 18.89 -2.20
N ASN A 75 -2.17 18.79 -0.97
CA ASN A 75 -1.02 18.00 -0.58
C ASN A 75 -1.41 16.81 0.31
N PHE A 76 -2.29 17.02 1.30
CA PHE A 76 -2.62 15.96 2.24
C PHE A 76 -3.72 15.05 1.72
N VAL A 77 -3.49 13.74 1.83
CA VAL A 77 -4.46 12.69 1.49
C VAL A 77 -4.53 11.69 2.63
N GLY A 78 -5.74 11.39 3.08
CA GLY A 78 -6.00 10.30 4.02
C GLY A 78 -6.80 9.21 3.37
N GLY A 79 -6.74 8.00 3.92
CA GLY A 79 -7.53 6.90 3.41
C GLY A 79 -7.71 5.79 4.43
N ILE A 80 -8.76 5.03 4.21
CA ILE A 80 -9.03 3.78 4.94
C ILE A 80 -9.30 2.68 3.92
N PHE A 81 -8.95 1.47 4.26
CA PHE A 81 -9.40 0.32 3.49
C PHE A 81 -9.71 -0.89 4.37
N ILE A 82 -10.51 -1.79 3.81
CA ILE A 82 -10.70 -3.15 4.27
C ILE A 82 -10.36 -4.11 3.13
N GLN A 83 -9.68 -5.20 3.44
CA GLN A 83 -9.17 -6.12 2.43
C GLN A 83 -9.31 -7.57 2.92
N PRO A 84 -10.40 -8.26 2.54
CA PRO A 84 -10.54 -9.69 2.72
C PRO A 84 -9.62 -10.46 1.76
N TYR A 85 -8.93 -11.47 2.29
CA TYR A 85 -8.15 -12.46 1.57
C TYR A 85 -8.82 -13.82 1.68
N PHE A 86 -9.00 -14.46 0.54
CA PHE A 86 -9.48 -15.82 0.43
C PHE A 86 -8.32 -16.72 0.02
N LYS A 87 -7.84 -17.51 0.97
CA LYS A 87 -6.69 -18.39 0.77
C LYS A 87 -7.11 -19.69 0.13
N THR A 88 -6.24 -20.24 -0.70
CA THR A 88 -6.35 -21.61 -1.18
C THR A 88 -6.35 -22.54 0.04
N GLY A 89 -7.39 -23.37 0.17
CA GLY A 89 -7.60 -24.22 1.36
C GLY A 89 -8.68 -23.73 2.32
N GLY A 90 -9.47 -22.71 1.94
CA GLY A 90 -10.69 -22.31 2.66
C GLY A 90 -10.47 -21.43 3.89
N LYS A 91 -9.25 -20.92 4.10
CA LYS A 91 -8.94 -19.98 5.17
C LYS A 91 -9.16 -18.54 4.70
N SER A 92 -9.60 -17.65 5.57
CA SER A 92 -9.75 -16.23 5.28
C SER A 92 -8.85 -15.39 6.20
N GLN A 93 -8.39 -14.27 5.68
CA GLN A 93 -7.62 -13.27 6.41
C GLN A 93 -8.12 -11.90 6.01
N TYR A 94 -8.24 -10.99 6.95
CA TYR A 94 -8.75 -9.66 6.74
C TYR A 94 -7.70 -8.63 7.16
N TYR A 95 -7.66 -7.51 6.45
CA TYR A 95 -6.86 -6.35 6.80
C TYR A 95 -7.77 -5.13 6.87
N GLY A 96 -7.58 -4.33 7.90
CA GLY A 96 -8.09 -2.97 7.98
C GLY A 96 -6.93 -2.02 8.18
N GLU A 97 -6.92 -0.87 7.48
CA GLU A 97 -5.81 0.09 7.55
C GLU A 97 -6.33 1.51 7.38
N ALA A 98 -5.76 2.43 8.15
CA ALA A 98 -5.94 3.86 7.99
C ALA A 98 -4.58 4.50 7.68
N SER A 99 -4.54 5.41 6.72
CA SER A 99 -3.30 6.02 6.21
C SER A 99 -3.40 7.53 6.10
N LEU A 100 -2.25 8.19 6.18
CA LEU A 100 -2.08 9.60 5.90
C LEU A 100 -0.85 9.76 5.00
N GLY A 101 -0.99 10.50 3.91
CA GLY A 101 0.05 10.77 2.93
C GLY A 101 0.19 12.24 2.61
N TYR A 102 1.34 12.59 2.07
CA TYR A 102 1.67 13.94 1.63
C TYR A 102 2.13 13.90 0.17
N LYS A 103 1.44 14.63 -0.72
CA LYS A 103 1.74 14.72 -2.13
C LYS A 103 2.81 15.78 -2.38
N ILE A 104 3.93 15.39 -2.94
CA ILE A 104 5.04 16.27 -3.33
C ILE A 104 5.04 16.33 -4.86
N LYS A 105 4.65 17.46 -5.42
CA LYS A 105 4.71 17.71 -6.87
C LYS A 105 6.15 18.00 -7.24
N LEU A 106 6.85 17.03 -7.83
CA LEU A 106 8.23 17.20 -8.32
C LEU A 106 8.26 17.87 -9.70
N SER A 107 7.18 17.75 -10.47
CA SER A 107 6.93 18.47 -11.72
C SER A 107 5.41 18.52 -11.98
N ASP A 108 4.98 19.17 -13.07
CA ASP A 108 3.59 19.21 -13.51
C ASP A 108 3.03 17.80 -13.83
N SER A 109 3.91 16.86 -14.15
CA SER A 109 3.53 15.51 -14.54
C SER A 109 3.91 14.45 -13.51
N PHE A 110 4.80 14.73 -12.55
CA PHE A 110 5.27 13.70 -11.61
C PHE A 110 5.01 14.10 -10.15
N THR A 111 4.31 13.22 -9.45
CA THR A 111 3.97 13.38 -8.02
C THR A 111 4.55 12.22 -7.24
N LEU A 112 5.22 12.52 -6.12
CA LEU A 112 5.69 11.58 -5.13
C LEU A 112 4.79 11.66 -3.90
N THR A 113 4.35 10.52 -3.37
CA THR A 113 3.47 10.47 -2.20
C THR A 113 4.02 9.52 -1.14
N PRO A 114 4.85 9.99 -0.19
CA PRO A 114 5.11 9.26 1.03
C PRO A 114 3.85 9.18 1.90
N SER A 115 3.63 8.03 2.55
CA SER A 115 2.49 7.84 3.46
C SER A 115 2.87 6.93 4.61
N VAL A 116 2.21 7.14 5.74
CA VAL A 116 2.27 6.28 6.91
C VAL A 116 0.90 5.70 7.19
N ALA A 117 0.85 4.50 7.74
CA ALA A 117 -0.40 3.86 8.06
C ALA A 117 -0.33 3.02 9.33
N LEU A 118 -1.48 2.88 9.95
CA LEU A 118 -1.73 1.94 11.04
C LEU A 118 -2.83 0.99 10.61
N GLY A 119 -2.64 -0.28 10.92
CA GLY A 119 -3.58 -1.29 10.53
C GLY A 119 -3.69 -2.43 11.53
N TYR A 120 -4.64 -3.27 11.26
CA TYR A 120 -4.91 -4.47 12.01
C TYR A 120 -5.21 -5.60 11.04
N THR A 121 -4.63 -6.79 11.29
CA THR A 121 -4.97 -8.00 10.55
C THR A 121 -5.57 -9.03 11.48
N TRP A 122 -6.60 -9.72 11.00
CA TRP A 122 -7.24 -10.81 11.70
C TRP A 122 -7.55 -11.96 10.75
N LYS A 123 -7.58 -13.15 11.29
CA LYS A 123 -7.90 -14.39 10.58
C LYS A 123 -9.23 -14.94 11.06
N ASP A 124 -9.88 -15.68 10.19
CA ASP A 124 -11.01 -16.50 10.58
C ASP A 124 -10.49 -17.69 11.41
N THR A 125 -10.86 -17.71 12.70
CA THR A 125 -10.39 -18.70 13.69
C THR A 125 -11.10 -20.05 13.57
N GLY A 126 -12.09 -20.18 12.70
CA GLY A 126 -12.91 -21.39 12.57
C GLY A 126 -12.17 -22.66 12.17
N ILE A 127 -10.92 -22.58 11.73
CA ILE A 127 -10.20 -23.70 11.10
C ILE A 127 -8.88 -24.07 11.81
N ILE A 128 -8.31 -23.22 12.66
CA ILE A 128 -7.03 -23.50 13.33
C ILE A 128 -7.24 -23.42 14.83
N LYS A 129 -7.37 -24.58 15.48
CA LYS A 129 -7.64 -24.68 16.93
C LYS A 129 -6.47 -24.27 17.82
N ASP A 130 -5.22 -24.27 17.34
CA ASP A 130 -4.03 -24.18 18.21
C ASP A 130 -3.00 -23.10 17.81
N ALA A 131 -3.29 -22.27 16.79
CA ALA A 131 -2.31 -21.29 16.30
C ALA A 131 -2.69 -19.82 16.60
N ASP A 132 -3.53 -19.58 17.58
CA ASP A 132 -4.38 -18.39 17.60
C ASP A 132 -3.78 -17.14 18.22
N ALA A 133 -2.70 -17.24 18.98
CA ALA A 133 -2.13 -16.08 19.67
C ALA A 133 -1.55 -15.01 18.71
N ASN A 134 -1.17 -15.40 17.49
CA ASN A 134 -0.56 -14.50 16.49
C ASN A 134 -1.44 -14.29 15.23
N ALA A 135 -2.68 -14.75 15.25
CA ALA A 135 -3.58 -14.68 14.11
C ALA A 135 -4.11 -13.26 13.86
N SER A 136 -4.05 -12.41 14.87
CA SER A 136 -4.59 -11.05 14.85
C SER A 136 -3.58 -10.09 15.46
N VAL A 137 -3.01 -9.21 14.64
CA VAL A 137 -1.94 -8.32 15.07
C VAL A 137 -2.12 -6.90 14.57
N PRO A 138 -1.85 -5.89 15.42
CA PRO A 138 -1.68 -4.52 14.98
C PRO A 138 -0.36 -4.38 14.23
N TYR A 139 -0.37 -3.56 13.18
CA TYR A 139 0.82 -3.28 12.37
C TYR A 139 0.91 -1.82 11.96
N TYR A 140 2.10 -1.42 11.56
CA TYR A 140 2.33 -0.17 10.86
C TYR A 140 2.77 -0.43 9.42
N ALA A 141 2.54 0.55 8.56
CA ALA A 141 3.03 0.52 7.19
C ALA A 141 3.61 1.87 6.77
N LEU A 142 4.62 1.79 5.93
CA LEU A 142 5.24 2.92 5.25
C LEU A 142 5.06 2.71 3.75
N TYR A 143 4.63 3.76 3.06
CA TYR A 143 4.43 3.73 1.62
C TYR A 143 5.22 4.85 0.95
N LEU A 144 5.63 4.59 -0.27
CA LEU A 144 6.14 5.60 -1.18
C LEU A 144 5.60 5.30 -2.57
N ALA A 145 4.74 6.17 -3.09
CA ALA A 145 4.19 6.06 -4.43
C ALA A 145 4.74 7.15 -5.34
N GLY A 146 5.01 6.79 -6.59
CA GLY A 146 5.41 7.72 -7.64
C GLY A 146 4.44 7.63 -8.82
N ASP A 147 3.73 8.71 -9.12
CA ASP A 147 2.74 8.80 -10.17
C ASP A 147 3.21 9.73 -11.28
N TRP A 148 3.23 9.25 -12.52
CA TRP A 148 3.54 10.01 -13.70
C TRP A 148 2.31 10.20 -14.58
N LYS A 149 1.84 11.43 -14.70
CA LYS A 149 0.74 11.80 -15.58
C LYS A 149 1.25 11.86 -17.02
N LEU A 150 0.96 10.83 -17.80
CA LEU A 150 1.34 10.71 -19.21
C LEU A 150 0.46 11.56 -20.13
N SER A 151 -0.84 11.67 -19.77
CA SER A 151 -1.82 12.48 -20.48
C SER A 151 -2.98 12.85 -19.54
N LYS A 152 -4.03 13.49 -20.06
CA LYS A 152 -5.26 13.73 -19.30
C LYS A 152 -5.95 12.42 -18.89
N GLN A 153 -5.82 11.38 -19.70
CA GLN A 153 -6.48 10.08 -19.48
C GLN A 153 -5.58 9.05 -18.81
N TRP A 154 -4.26 9.10 -19.01
CA TRP A 154 -3.35 8.07 -18.56
C TRP A 154 -2.41 8.57 -17.46
N THR A 155 -2.35 7.83 -16.39
CA THR A 155 -1.37 7.98 -15.32
C THR A 155 -0.62 6.66 -15.15
N TRP A 156 0.70 6.71 -15.20
CA TRP A 156 1.55 5.58 -14.85
C TRP A 156 1.92 5.68 -13.37
N ASN A 157 1.50 4.72 -12.57
CA ASN A 157 2.02 4.51 -11.24
C ASN A 157 3.37 3.80 -11.38
N VAL A 158 4.43 4.59 -11.44
CA VAL A 158 5.80 4.14 -11.76
C VAL A 158 6.25 3.12 -10.75
N PHE A 159 6.03 3.41 -9.48
CA PHE A 159 6.26 2.50 -8.38
C PHE A 159 5.29 2.79 -7.22
N ASN A 160 5.01 1.74 -6.47
CA ASN A 160 4.37 1.80 -5.18
C ASN A 160 5.14 0.86 -4.25
N LEU A 161 5.99 1.44 -3.42
CA LEU A 161 6.75 0.74 -2.40
C LEU A 161 5.91 0.70 -1.13
N ARG A 162 5.88 -0.46 -0.50
CA ARG A 162 5.28 -0.65 0.83
C ARG A 162 6.25 -1.42 1.70
N TYR A 163 6.46 -0.94 2.91
CA TYR A 163 7.01 -1.73 4.00
C TYR A 163 5.95 -1.82 5.09
N ARG A 164 5.66 -3.01 5.54
CA ARG A 164 4.68 -3.29 6.60
C ARG A 164 5.31 -4.25 7.60
N ASN A 165 5.14 -3.95 8.89
CA ASN A 165 5.58 -4.84 9.96
C ASN A 165 4.64 -4.75 11.16
N ALA A 166 4.55 -5.84 11.93
CA ALA A 166 3.79 -5.88 13.17
C ALA A 166 4.55 -5.19 14.31
N PHE A 167 3.81 -4.70 15.31
CA PHE A 167 4.42 -4.04 16.47
C PHE A 167 5.05 -5.03 17.46
N ASN A 168 4.52 -6.23 17.53
CA ASN A 168 4.81 -7.20 18.58
C ASN A 168 5.40 -8.53 18.09
N THR A 169 5.62 -8.67 16.78
CA THR A 169 6.19 -9.87 16.18
C THR A 169 6.86 -9.52 14.85
N THR A 170 7.75 -10.38 14.37
CA THR A 170 8.36 -10.19 13.05
C THR A 170 7.37 -10.61 11.96
N TRP A 171 6.88 -9.63 11.23
CA TRP A 171 5.95 -9.84 10.11
C TRP A 171 6.24 -8.85 8.99
N GLU A 172 7.46 -8.88 8.51
CA GLU A 172 7.89 -7.99 7.44
C GLU A 172 7.28 -8.39 6.10
N THR A 173 6.57 -7.46 5.48
CA THR A 173 5.95 -7.68 4.17
C THR A 173 6.24 -6.50 3.23
N PRO A 174 7.50 -6.33 2.80
CA PRO A 174 7.81 -5.35 1.77
C PRO A 174 7.16 -5.74 0.44
N LYS A 175 6.74 -4.73 -0.31
CA LYS A 175 6.11 -4.89 -1.63
C LYS A 175 6.57 -3.78 -2.56
N LEU A 176 6.81 -4.14 -3.82
CA LEU A 176 6.96 -3.21 -4.93
C LEU A 176 5.85 -3.50 -5.94
N ALA A 177 5.17 -2.47 -6.40
CA ALA A 177 4.20 -2.59 -7.48
C ALA A 177 4.38 -1.46 -8.49
N THR A 178 3.95 -1.70 -9.72
CA THR A 178 3.77 -0.70 -10.77
C THR A 178 2.42 -0.91 -11.43
N GLY A 179 1.88 0.12 -12.07
CA GLY A 179 0.56 0.00 -12.67
C GLY A 179 0.18 1.19 -13.53
N VAL A 180 -0.99 1.11 -14.12
CA VAL A 180 -1.54 2.19 -14.95
C VAL A 180 -2.96 2.49 -14.51
N THR A 181 -3.33 3.75 -14.58
CA THR A 181 -4.71 4.23 -14.37
C THR A 181 -5.19 4.88 -15.66
N TYR A 182 -6.38 4.53 -16.10
CA TYR A 182 -7.08 5.15 -17.20
C TYR A 182 -8.30 5.90 -16.67
N ASN A 183 -8.32 7.21 -16.81
CA ASN A 183 -9.45 8.06 -16.46
C ASN A 183 -10.47 8.00 -17.60
N ILE A 184 -11.63 7.41 -17.33
CA ILE A 184 -12.76 7.32 -18.26
C ILE A 184 -13.35 8.72 -18.44
N ASP A 185 -13.53 9.42 -17.33
CA ASP A 185 -13.99 10.81 -17.25
C ASP A 185 -13.38 11.51 -16.02
N SER A 186 -13.94 12.64 -15.60
CA SER A 186 -13.47 13.43 -14.46
C SER A 186 -13.67 12.76 -13.11
N THR A 187 -14.57 11.78 -13.02
CA THR A 187 -14.95 11.12 -11.76
C THR A 187 -14.64 9.62 -11.76
N ASN A 188 -14.54 9.00 -12.93
CA ASN A 188 -14.45 7.55 -13.07
C ASN A 188 -13.10 7.14 -13.66
N ALA A 189 -12.44 6.16 -13.05
CA ALA A 189 -11.21 5.59 -13.56
C ALA A 189 -11.14 4.08 -13.31
N VAL A 190 -10.47 3.38 -14.21
CA VAL A 190 -10.07 1.98 -14.04
C VAL A 190 -8.55 1.91 -13.91
N TYR A 191 -8.05 0.92 -13.19
CA TYR A 191 -6.62 0.73 -13.07
C TYR A 191 -6.24 -0.74 -13.05
N ALA A 192 -5.01 -1.00 -13.46
CA ALA A 192 -4.39 -2.31 -13.35
C ALA A 192 -2.97 -2.15 -12.81
N SER A 193 -2.54 -3.11 -12.01
CA SER A 193 -1.19 -3.14 -11.47
C SER A 193 -0.64 -4.54 -11.36
N VAL A 194 0.69 -4.64 -11.37
CA VAL A 194 1.43 -5.84 -11.04
C VAL A 194 2.35 -5.53 -9.86
N GLY A 195 2.42 -6.45 -8.91
CA GLY A 195 3.23 -6.25 -7.72
C GLY A 195 3.92 -7.53 -7.28
N TYR A 196 5.09 -7.35 -6.66
CA TYR A 196 5.86 -8.39 -6.03
C TYR A 196 5.97 -8.09 -4.55
N SER A 197 5.65 -9.08 -3.70
CA SER A 197 5.77 -8.96 -2.26
C SER A 197 6.68 -10.03 -1.70
N TRP A 198 7.64 -9.58 -0.89
CA TRP A 198 8.49 -10.44 -0.07
C TRP A 198 7.82 -10.63 1.27
N LYS A 199 7.86 -11.83 1.81
CA LYS A 199 7.36 -12.10 3.16
C LYS A 199 8.46 -12.69 4.02
N LYS A 200 8.75 -12.00 5.10
CA LYS A 200 9.59 -12.52 6.17
C LYS A 200 8.74 -12.60 7.43
N ILE A 201 8.49 -13.80 7.88
CA ILE A 201 7.75 -14.10 9.08
C ILE A 201 8.71 -14.86 10.00
N ASP A 202 8.68 -14.55 11.28
CA ASP A 202 9.44 -15.32 12.26
C ASP A 202 8.83 -16.72 12.35
N THR A 203 9.58 -17.71 11.82
CA THR A 203 9.17 -19.10 11.75
C THR A 203 9.45 -19.87 13.05
N THR A 204 10.04 -19.23 14.07
CA THR A 204 10.31 -19.89 15.34
C THR A 204 9.03 -20.23 16.10
N SER A 205 7.93 -19.63 15.75
CA SER A 205 6.58 -19.96 16.20
C SER A 205 5.80 -20.67 15.07
N ALA A 206 6.20 -21.90 14.73
CA ALA A 206 5.48 -22.70 13.74
C ALA A 206 4.02 -22.90 14.14
N PRO A 207 3.07 -22.73 13.25
CA PRO A 207 2.83 -23.45 11.99
C PRO A 207 2.52 -22.55 10.78
N TYR A 208 3.39 -21.61 10.44
CA TYR A 208 3.14 -20.59 9.44
C TYR A 208 3.79 -20.86 8.07
N ASP A 209 4.15 -22.09 7.74
CA ASP A 209 4.73 -22.46 6.44
C ASP A 209 3.90 -21.99 5.23
N ASP A 210 2.57 -21.89 5.41
CA ASP A 210 1.68 -21.40 4.34
C ASP A 210 1.73 -19.88 4.12
N LEU A 211 2.34 -19.15 5.05
CA LEU A 211 2.43 -17.68 4.96
C LEU A 211 3.80 -17.21 4.49
N ALA A 212 4.81 -18.05 4.58
CA ALA A 212 6.15 -17.78 4.10
C ALA A 212 6.19 -17.98 2.58
N GLY A 213 6.63 -16.98 1.85
CA GLY A 213 6.85 -17.08 0.40
C GLY A 213 6.58 -15.76 -0.30
N ASP A 214 7.41 -15.54 -1.30
CA ASP A 214 7.27 -14.39 -2.18
C ASP A 214 6.06 -14.58 -3.08
N LYS A 215 5.35 -13.47 -3.34
CA LYS A 215 4.14 -13.51 -4.15
C LYS A 215 4.16 -12.45 -5.23
N LEU A 216 3.69 -12.85 -6.40
CA LEU A 216 3.33 -11.97 -7.50
C LEU A 216 1.80 -11.75 -7.45
N ASN A 217 1.36 -10.50 -7.54
CA ASN A 217 -0.04 -10.18 -7.66
C ASN A 217 -0.33 -9.38 -8.92
N ILE A 218 -1.53 -9.59 -9.49
CA ILE A 218 -2.08 -8.79 -10.58
C ILE A 218 -3.38 -8.22 -10.04
N ALA A 219 -3.50 -6.89 -10.00
CA ALA A 219 -4.70 -6.24 -9.48
C ALA A 219 -5.41 -5.46 -10.59
N ILE A 220 -6.72 -5.50 -10.56
CA ILE A 220 -7.59 -4.67 -11.39
C ILE A 220 -8.59 -3.99 -10.47
N GLY A 221 -8.82 -2.71 -10.69
CA GLY A 221 -9.73 -1.94 -9.86
C GLY A 221 -10.41 -0.80 -10.60
N TYR A 222 -11.40 -0.27 -9.90
CA TYR A 222 -12.20 0.88 -10.32
C TYR A 222 -12.21 1.93 -9.22
N LYS A 223 -12.17 3.19 -9.60
CA LYS A 223 -12.24 4.36 -8.72
C LYS A 223 -13.39 5.27 -9.15
N HIS A 224 -14.09 5.81 -8.16
CA HIS A 224 -15.09 6.85 -8.35
C HIS A 224 -14.81 8.01 -7.40
N SER A 225 -14.68 9.21 -7.94
CA SER A 225 -14.48 10.46 -7.18
C SER A 225 -15.81 11.22 -7.05
N LEU A 226 -16.09 11.71 -5.84
CA LEU A 226 -17.31 12.42 -5.46
C LEU A 226 -17.00 13.92 -5.29
#